data_bf062659aa2500a0282faf58de4aadbc
#
_entry.id   bf062659aa2500a0282faf58de4aadbc
#
_cell.length_a   1.000
_cell.length_b   1.000
_cell.length_c   1.000
_cell.angle_alpha   90.00
_cell.angle_beta   90.00
_cell.angle_gamma   90.00
#
_symmetry.space_group_name_H-M   'P 1'
#
loop_
_entity.id
_entity.type
_entity.pdbx_description
1 polymer ?
#
loop_
_entity_poly.entity_id
_entity_poly.type
_entity_poly.pdbx_seq_one_letter_code
_entity_poly.pdbx_strand_id
1 'polypeptide(L)'
;MAPGFQVLSPDDPLHDQALDHTFAQWNDLLTREGYAQYNRAQLRTAWGARHLQRVGLVSDGMLLSSAKRYRVSVRLDGRTVPTIGIGAVFTPPEHRGRGHAAALIEHIVDAAHADGAALAMLFSEIAPHYYERLGFSVVPMLQALVGVPRRPGAPAVLVRSGEPRDLDLIVQTHHQRATGYRFSLAYDPEWLQYTLAKKRMLSGLGPPGTRDVEFFVCEEGTRAVAWVLLQIARRHGATDAESWSVASCGDRDPSGARVGAMLQALVARTPGSRPPVIHAWWPARFDPVQLAIHRRKVTGSILMTRPLAEPGRIRPPISADDVLYWHADAF
;
A
#
# COMPACT_ATOMS: atom_id res chain seq x y z
N MET A 1 -26.00 2.80 -26.70
CA MET A 1 -26.60 3.32 -25.44
C MET A 1 -25.59 4.18 -24.71
N ALA A 2 -26.02 5.06 -23.78
CA ALA A 2 -25.08 5.76 -22.92
C ALA A 2 -24.31 4.75 -22.04
N PRO A 3 -22.99 4.99 -21.79
CA PRO A 3 -22.21 4.11 -20.93
C PRO A 3 -22.79 4.04 -19.51
N GLY A 4 -22.88 2.82 -18.96
CA GLY A 4 -23.37 2.57 -17.61
C GLY A 4 -22.28 2.10 -16.65
N PHE A 5 -22.38 2.51 -15.38
CA PHE A 5 -21.50 2.03 -14.31
C PHE A 5 -21.96 0.65 -13.81
N GLN A 6 -21.02 -0.28 -13.66
CA GLN A 6 -21.31 -1.62 -13.20
C GLN A 6 -20.24 -2.10 -12.19
N VAL A 7 -20.69 -2.88 -11.19
CA VAL A 7 -19.79 -3.67 -10.33
C VAL A 7 -19.55 -5.01 -11.03
N LEU A 8 -18.29 -5.33 -11.29
CA LEU A 8 -17.90 -6.54 -11.99
C LEU A 8 -17.65 -7.67 -10.97
N SER A 9 -18.51 -8.67 -10.94
CA SER A 9 -18.31 -9.83 -10.08
C SER A 9 -17.10 -10.66 -10.56
N PRO A 10 -16.45 -11.45 -9.69
CA PRO A 10 -15.29 -12.27 -10.09
C PRO A 10 -15.57 -13.29 -11.20
N ASP A 11 -16.83 -13.67 -11.39
CA ASP A 11 -17.27 -14.66 -12.37
C ASP A 11 -17.90 -14.02 -13.63
N ASP A 12 -17.93 -12.68 -13.69
CA ASP A 12 -18.43 -11.91 -14.84
C ASP A 12 -17.40 -11.91 -15.97
N PRO A 13 -17.77 -12.18 -17.24
CA PRO A 13 -16.87 -12.05 -18.38
C PRO A 13 -16.20 -10.69 -18.50
N LEU A 14 -16.88 -9.60 -18.10
CA LEU A 14 -16.31 -8.25 -18.09
C LEU A 14 -15.21 -8.10 -17.03
N HIS A 15 -15.24 -8.89 -15.94
CA HIS A 15 -14.15 -8.94 -14.99
C HIS A 15 -12.89 -9.53 -15.65
N ASP A 16 -13.02 -10.62 -16.42
CA ASP A 16 -11.90 -11.20 -17.15
C ASP A 16 -11.36 -10.27 -18.22
N GLN A 17 -12.25 -9.57 -18.93
CA GLN A 17 -11.86 -8.52 -19.88
C GLN A 17 -11.05 -7.41 -19.17
N ALA A 18 -11.46 -6.98 -17.98
CA ALA A 18 -10.70 -6.00 -17.19
C ALA A 18 -9.31 -6.52 -16.79
N LEU A 19 -9.19 -7.82 -16.48
CA LEU A 19 -7.89 -8.42 -16.18
C LEU A 19 -6.99 -8.53 -17.42
N ASP A 20 -7.56 -8.85 -18.59
CA ASP A 20 -6.82 -8.88 -19.85
C ASP A 20 -6.26 -7.49 -20.20
N HIS A 21 -7.09 -6.48 -20.10
CA HIS A 21 -6.70 -5.10 -20.37
C HIS A 21 -5.57 -4.61 -19.44
N THR A 22 -5.59 -5.02 -18.17
CA THR A 22 -4.65 -4.52 -17.16
C THR A 22 -3.40 -5.39 -17.01
N PHE A 23 -3.38 -6.59 -17.57
CA PHE A 23 -2.29 -7.55 -17.40
C PHE A 23 -0.93 -7.01 -17.85
N ALA A 24 -0.84 -6.41 -19.03
CA ALA A 24 0.42 -5.89 -19.54
C ALA A 24 1.02 -4.80 -18.65
N GLN A 25 0.17 -4.03 -17.94
CA GLN A 25 0.60 -2.91 -17.10
C GLN A 25 0.98 -3.34 -15.68
N TRP A 26 0.24 -4.31 -15.09
CA TRP A 26 0.35 -4.63 -13.66
C TRP A 26 0.45 -6.13 -13.36
N ASN A 27 1.09 -6.91 -14.24
CA ASN A 27 1.24 -8.35 -14.01
C ASN A 27 2.17 -8.72 -12.85
N ASP A 28 3.04 -7.83 -12.41
CA ASP A 28 3.97 -8.07 -11.28
C ASP A 28 4.79 -9.36 -11.43
N LEU A 29 5.23 -9.68 -12.64
CA LEU A 29 5.91 -10.93 -13.04
C LEU A 29 5.04 -12.20 -12.93
N LEU A 30 3.75 -12.08 -12.72
CA LEU A 30 2.82 -13.22 -12.76
C LEU A 30 2.54 -13.64 -14.20
N THR A 31 2.22 -14.92 -14.38
CA THR A 31 1.57 -15.39 -15.61
C THR A 31 0.17 -14.81 -15.72
N ARG A 32 -0.45 -14.86 -16.91
CA ARG A 32 -1.83 -14.38 -17.07
C ARG A 32 -2.81 -15.10 -16.12
N GLU A 33 -2.64 -16.40 -15.95
CA GLU A 33 -3.44 -17.20 -15.02
C GLU A 33 -3.18 -16.81 -13.57
N GLY A 34 -1.90 -16.72 -13.17
CA GLY A 34 -1.50 -16.25 -11.83
C GLY A 34 -2.03 -14.86 -11.50
N TYR A 35 -2.03 -13.95 -12.49
CA TYR A 35 -2.60 -12.61 -12.34
C TYR A 35 -4.13 -12.65 -12.10
N ALA A 36 -4.85 -13.50 -12.85
CA ALA A 36 -6.28 -13.69 -12.64
C ALA A 36 -6.56 -14.29 -11.25
N GLN A 37 -5.84 -15.35 -10.89
CA GLN A 37 -5.95 -15.98 -9.58
C GLN A 37 -5.68 -14.97 -8.45
N TYR A 38 -4.60 -14.19 -8.55
CA TYR A 38 -4.26 -13.15 -7.58
C TYR A 38 -5.37 -12.10 -7.41
N ASN A 39 -5.93 -11.61 -8.50
CA ASN A 39 -6.99 -10.61 -8.45
C ASN A 39 -8.30 -11.16 -7.87
N ARG A 40 -8.71 -12.37 -8.28
CA ARG A 40 -9.92 -13.01 -7.74
C ARG A 40 -9.76 -13.40 -6.27
N ALA A 41 -8.57 -13.87 -5.86
CA ALA A 41 -8.31 -14.23 -4.48
C ALA A 41 -8.41 -13.02 -3.53
N GLN A 42 -7.98 -11.83 -3.95
CA GLN A 42 -8.16 -10.60 -3.16
C GLN A 42 -9.63 -10.34 -2.84
N LEU A 43 -10.52 -10.49 -3.81
CA LEU A 43 -11.98 -10.28 -3.65
C LEU A 43 -12.62 -11.33 -2.73
N ARG A 44 -12.02 -12.52 -2.59
CA ARG A 44 -12.52 -13.61 -1.74
C ARG A 44 -11.99 -13.59 -0.31
N THR A 45 -11.03 -12.71 0.02
CA THR A 45 -10.62 -12.51 1.42
C THR A 45 -11.77 -11.92 2.24
N ALA A 46 -11.77 -12.12 3.57
CA ALA A 46 -12.82 -11.59 4.45
C ALA A 46 -12.98 -10.07 4.32
N TRP A 47 -11.86 -9.35 4.31
CA TRP A 47 -11.87 -7.90 4.09
C TRP A 47 -12.24 -7.53 2.66
N GLY A 48 -11.64 -8.19 1.67
CA GLY A 48 -11.86 -7.90 0.24
C GLY A 48 -13.31 -8.08 -0.19
N ALA A 49 -13.98 -9.13 0.28
CA ALA A 49 -15.39 -9.39 -0.04
C ALA A 49 -16.34 -8.26 0.41
N ARG A 50 -15.96 -7.51 1.45
CA ARG A 50 -16.77 -6.40 1.99
C ARG A 50 -16.33 -5.03 1.51
N HIS A 51 -15.05 -4.86 1.21
CA HIS A 51 -14.44 -3.54 1.04
C HIS A 51 -13.78 -3.31 -0.31
N LEU A 52 -13.51 -4.37 -1.09
CA LEU A 52 -12.89 -4.27 -2.41
C LEU A 52 -13.88 -4.64 -3.50
N GLN A 53 -13.99 -3.81 -4.53
CA GLN A 53 -14.77 -4.11 -5.72
C GLN A 53 -13.99 -3.72 -6.98
N ARG A 54 -14.15 -4.52 -8.03
CA ARG A 54 -13.80 -4.08 -9.39
C ARG A 54 -15.04 -3.49 -10.02
N VAL A 55 -14.87 -2.37 -10.69
CA VAL A 55 -15.98 -1.63 -11.34
C VAL A 55 -15.59 -1.29 -12.77
N GLY A 56 -16.59 -1.12 -13.61
CA GLY A 56 -16.41 -0.77 -15.01
C GLY A 56 -17.43 0.24 -15.52
N LEU A 57 -17.03 0.99 -16.53
CA LEU A 57 -17.91 1.76 -17.39
C LEU A 57 -18.14 0.91 -18.64
N VAL A 58 -19.38 0.55 -18.90
CA VAL A 58 -19.76 -0.44 -19.93
C VAL A 58 -20.76 0.18 -20.90
N SER A 59 -20.60 -0.07 -22.21
CA SER A 59 -21.58 0.26 -23.24
C SER A 59 -21.67 -0.90 -24.23
N ASP A 60 -22.90 -1.31 -24.55
CA ASP A 60 -23.17 -2.35 -25.54
C ASP A 60 -22.36 -3.65 -25.30
N GLY A 61 -22.22 -4.05 -24.04
CA GLY A 61 -21.46 -5.22 -23.63
C GLY A 61 -19.92 -5.07 -23.65
N MET A 62 -19.41 -3.89 -23.98
CA MET A 62 -17.96 -3.61 -24.01
C MET A 62 -17.51 -2.84 -22.79
N LEU A 63 -16.37 -3.21 -22.24
CA LEU A 63 -15.73 -2.52 -21.12
C LEU A 63 -14.89 -1.34 -21.64
N LEU A 64 -15.37 -0.13 -21.43
CA LEU A 64 -14.71 1.11 -21.88
C LEU A 64 -13.61 1.57 -20.94
N SER A 65 -13.80 1.37 -19.63
CA SER A 65 -12.82 1.67 -18.58
C SER A 65 -13.11 0.82 -17.35
N SER A 66 -12.07 0.50 -16.57
CA SER A 66 -12.21 -0.24 -15.32
C SER A 66 -11.38 0.37 -14.21
N ALA A 67 -11.76 0.09 -12.95
CA ALA A 67 -11.02 0.47 -11.76
C ALA A 67 -11.26 -0.52 -10.63
N LYS A 68 -10.42 -0.45 -9.60
CA LYS A 68 -10.71 -1.03 -8.28
C LYS A 68 -11.16 0.09 -7.35
N ARG A 69 -12.16 -0.18 -6.51
CA ARG A 69 -12.54 0.71 -5.41
C ARG A 69 -12.39 0.00 -4.07
N TYR A 70 -11.87 0.72 -3.08
CA TYR A 70 -11.55 0.21 -1.74
C TYR A 70 -12.26 1.06 -0.70
N ARG A 71 -13.12 0.47 0.12
CA ARG A 71 -13.69 1.16 1.29
C ARG A 71 -12.68 1.08 2.42
N VAL A 72 -12.05 2.19 2.74
CA VAL A 72 -11.05 2.32 3.82
C VAL A 72 -11.43 3.46 4.74
N SER A 73 -10.70 3.62 5.83
CA SER A 73 -10.77 4.81 6.67
C SER A 73 -9.39 5.43 6.82
N VAL A 74 -9.33 6.74 6.88
CA VAL A 74 -8.12 7.48 7.23
C VAL A 74 -8.32 8.22 8.55
N ARG A 75 -7.22 8.46 9.27
CA ARG A 75 -7.18 9.47 10.33
C ARG A 75 -6.78 10.79 9.70
N LEU A 76 -7.63 11.78 9.85
CA LEU A 76 -7.37 13.15 9.42
C LEU A 76 -7.61 14.09 10.60
N ASP A 77 -6.58 14.81 11.03
CA ASP A 77 -6.61 15.74 12.18
C ASP A 77 -7.24 15.10 13.44
N GLY A 78 -6.82 13.85 13.72
CA GLY A 78 -7.27 13.07 14.88
C GLY A 78 -8.64 12.39 14.74
N ARG A 79 -9.37 12.62 13.66
CA ARG A 79 -10.69 12.02 13.39
C ARG A 79 -10.58 10.88 12.40
N THR A 80 -11.41 9.85 12.57
CA THR A 80 -11.55 8.79 11.56
C THR A 80 -12.54 9.26 10.48
N VAL A 81 -12.11 9.23 9.23
CA VAL A 81 -12.83 9.72 8.06
C VAL A 81 -13.09 8.56 7.10
N PRO A 82 -14.36 8.18 6.84
CA PRO A 82 -14.70 7.18 5.84
C PRO A 82 -14.20 7.63 4.46
N THR A 83 -13.48 6.73 3.78
CA THR A 83 -12.73 7.09 2.58
C THR A 83 -12.91 6.04 1.50
N ILE A 84 -13.02 6.48 0.25
CA ILE A 84 -12.96 5.60 -0.91
C ILE A 84 -11.58 5.68 -1.56
N GLY A 85 -10.86 4.55 -1.60
CA GLY A 85 -9.64 4.40 -2.37
C GLY A 85 -9.97 4.02 -3.82
N ILE A 86 -9.26 4.58 -4.79
CA ILE A 86 -9.39 4.29 -6.22
C ILE A 86 -8.03 3.82 -6.74
N GLY A 87 -7.99 2.62 -7.29
CA GLY A 87 -6.76 2.04 -7.84
C GLY A 87 -7.00 1.34 -9.16
N ALA A 88 -5.91 1.02 -9.87
CA ALA A 88 -5.92 0.29 -11.11
C ALA A 88 -6.92 0.86 -12.16
N VAL A 89 -6.99 2.19 -12.27
CA VAL A 89 -7.81 2.87 -13.30
C VAL A 89 -7.19 2.62 -14.66
N PHE A 90 -7.92 1.99 -15.56
CA PHE A 90 -7.44 1.64 -16.88
C PHE A 90 -8.51 1.88 -17.96
N THR A 91 -8.09 2.50 -19.04
CA THR A 91 -8.87 2.65 -20.28
C THR A 91 -8.06 2.04 -21.41
N PRO A 92 -8.60 1.04 -22.13
CA PRO A 92 -7.94 0.47 -23.30
C PRO A 92 -7.53 1.55 -24.31
N PRO A 93 -6.39 1.37 -25.02
CA PRO A 93 -5.87 2.39 -25.93
C PRO A 93 -6.90 2.91 -26.94
N GLU A 94 -7.72 2.03 -27.51
CA GLU A 94 -8.76 2.33 -28.51
C GLU A 94 -9.92 3.16 -27.95
N HIS A 95 -10.07 3.23 -26.63
CA HIS A 95 -11.10 4.00 -25.93
C HIS A 95 -10.57 5.27 -25.26
N ARG A 96 -9.26 5.54 -25.35
CA ARG A 96 -8.66 6.75 -24.74
C ARG A 96 -9.09 8.04 -25.43
N GLY A 97 -8.89 9.17 -24.74
CA GLY A 97 -9.23 10.49 -25.24
C GLY A 97 -10.71 10.83 -25.24
N ARG A 98 -11.59 9.92 -24.81
CA ARG A 98 -13.06 10.08 -24.83
C ARG A 98 -13.67 10.36 -23.46
N GLY A 99 -12.86 10.59 -22.43
CA GLY A 99 -13.33 10.92 -21.07
C GLY A 99 -13.81 9.73 -20.22
N HIS A 100 -13.68 8.48 -20.68
CA HIS A 100 -14.22 7.31 -19.97
C HIS A 100 -13.63 7.09 -18.57
N ALA A 101 -12.32 7.28 -18.38
CA ALA A 101 -11.71 7.18 -17.06
C ALA A 101 -12.24 8.28 -16.11
N ALA A 102 -12.40 9.50 -16.58
CA ALA A 102 -12.96 10.60 -15.81
C ALA A 102 -14.41 10.30 -15.39
N ALA A 103 -15.24 9.86 -16.33
CA ALA A 103 -16.64 9.47 -16.05
C ALA A 103 -16.70 8.32 -15.03
N LEU A 104 -15.85 7.29 -15.14
CA LEU A 104 -15.79 6.20 -14.18
C LEU A 104 -15.39 6.70 -12.79
N ILE A 105 -14.39 7.58 -12.67
CA ILE A 105 -13.94 8.15 -11.40
C ILE A 105 -15.05 8.96 -10.75
N GLU A 106 -15.76 9.81 -11.50
CA GLU A 106 -16.90 10.58 -10.98
C GLU A 106 -18.01 9.66 -10.48
N HIS A 107 -18.38 8.61 -11.21
CA HIS A 107 -19.35 7.63 -10.74
C HIS A 107 -18.92 6.94 -9.42
N ILE A 108 -17.62 6.58 -9.29
CA ILE A 108 -17.11 6.01 -8.05
C ILE A 108 -17.21 7.01 -6.89
N VAL A 109 -16.86 8.26 -7.13
CA VAL A 109 -16.87 9.35 -6.14
C VAL A 109 -18.30 9.66 -5.71
N ASP A 110 -19.23 9.82 -6.65
CA ASP A 110 -20.63 10.12 -6.36
C ASP A 110 -21.31 8.99 -5.56
N ALA A 111 -21.10 7.74 -5.99
CA ALA A 111 -21.62 6.59 -5.27
C ALA A 111 -21.01 6.48 -3.85
N ALA A 112 -19.72 6.74 -3.70
CA ALA A 112 -19.06 6.70 -2.39
C ALA A 112 -19.56 7.82 -1.47
N HIS A 113 -19.79 9.03 -2.01
CA HIS A 113 -20.37 10.14 -1.25
C HIS A 113 -21.79 9.81 -0.79
N ALA A 114 -22.61 9.24 -1.65
CA ALA A 114 -23.96 8.77 -1.30
C ALA A 114 -23.93 7.67 -0.21
N ASP A 115 -22.91 6.81 -0.21
CA ASP A 115 -22.64 5.78 0.80
C ASP A 115 -22.00 6.36 2.11
N GLY A 116 -21.81 7.69 2.21
CA GLY A 116 -21.29 8.37 3.41
C GLY A 116 -19.76 8.53 3.46
N ALA A 117 -19.03 8.26 2.38
CA ALA A 117 -17.61 8.60 2.32
C ALA A 117 -17.43 10.12 2.31
N ALA A 118 -16.48 10.61 3.11
CA ALA A 118 -16.14 12.02 3.18
C ALA A 118 -14.87 12.39 2.41
N LEU A 119 -14.10 11.39 1.98
CA LEU A 119 -12.85 11.57 1.26
C LEU A 119 -12.71 10.52 0.15
N ALA A 120 -12.21 10.94 -1.01
CA ALA A 120 -11.66 10.03 -2.02
C ALA A 120 -10.13 10.13 -2.05
N MET A 121 -9.44 9.01 -2.31
CA MET A 121 -7.99 8.98 -2.41
C MET A 121 -7.51 8.01 -3.49
N LEU A 122 -6.35 8.29 -4.05
CA LEU A 122 -5.69 7.42 -5.04
C LEU A 122 -4.17 7.59 -4.99
N PHE A 123 -3.46 6.65 -5.62
CA PHE A 123 -2.03 6.78 -5.93
C PHE A 123 -1.86 6.98 -7.44
N SER A 124 -1.36 8.14 -7.83
CA SER A 124 -1.14 8.46 -9.24
C SER A 124 0.23 7.97 -9.71
N GLU A 125 0.25 7.13 -10.74
CA GLU A 125 1.46 6.73 -11.47
C GLU A 125 1.71 7.62 -12.70
N ILE A 126 0.78 8.54 -12.99
CA ILE A 126 0.88 9.53 -14.06
C ILE A 126 1.02 10.94 -13.47
N ALA A 127 1.29 11.94 -14.32
CA ALA A 127 1.40 13.32 -13.86
C ALA A 127 0.13 13.78 -13.12
N PRO A 128 0.24 14.42 -11.95
CA PRO A 128 -0.89 14.77 -11.09
C PRO A 128 -1.97 15.62 -11.74
N HIS A 129 -1.61 16.46 -12.71
CA HIS A 129 -2.53 17.39 -13.37
C HIS A 129 -3.78 16.72 -13.97
N TYR A 130 -3.70 15.42 -14.31
CA TYR A 130 -4.87 14.69 -14.78
C TYR A 130 -5.93 14.59 -13.67
N TYR A 131 -5.53 14.19 -12.46
CA TYR A 131 -6.43 14.06 -11.32
C TYR A 131 -6.76 15.39 -10.65
N GLU A 132 -5.89 16.39 -10.76
CA GLU A 132 -6.18 17.76 -10.29
C GLU A 132 -7.40 18.35 -11.00
N ARG A 133 -7.56 18.10 -12.31
CA ARG A 133 -8.76 18.48 -13.06
C ARG A 133 -10.04 17.77 -12.59
N LEU A 134 -9.90 16.64 -11.89
CA LEU A 134 -10.98 15.90 -11.24
C LEU A 134 -11.12 16.28 -9.75
N GLY A 135 -10.55 17.40 -9.32
CA GLY A 135 -10.67 17.91 -7.95
C GLY A 135 -9.78 17.24 -6.91
N PHE A 136 -8.84 16.38 -7.31
CA PHE A 136 -7.86 15.81 -6.39
C PHE A 136 -6.70 16.77 -6.15
N SER A 137 -6.13 16.70 -4.96
CA SER A 137 -4.93 17.47 -4.57
C SER A 137 -3.85 16.52 -4.05
N VAL A 138 -2.58 16.87 -4.32
CA VAL A 138 -1.44 16.08 -3.88
C VAL A 138 -1.30 16.12 -2.35
N VAL A 139 -1.14 14.97 -1.74
CA VAL A 139 -0.70 14.81 -0.35
C VAL A 139 0.77 14.41 -0.38
N PRO A 140 1.69 15.27 0.06
CA PRO A 140 3.11 15.01 -0.04
C PRO A 140 3.53 13.87 0.87
N MET A 141 4.38 12.95 0.36
CA MET A 141 4.95 11.84 1.12
C MET A 141 6.47 11.79 0.96
N LEU A 142 7.13 11.11 1.88
CA LEU A 142 8.56 10.85 1.85
C LEU A 142 8.85 9.37 1.55
N GLN A 143 9.85 9.15 0.72
CA GLN A 143 10.51 7.85 0.57
C GLN A 143 11.95 7.98 1.04
N ALA A 144 12.56 6.88 1.43
CA ALA A 144 13.91 6.86 1.92
C ALA A 144 14.74 5.70 1.35
N LEU A 145 16.03 5.96 1.22
CA LEU A 145 17.06 4.94 1.22
C LEU A 145 17.52 4.76 2.67
N VAL A 146 17.42 3.54 3.19
CA VAL A 146 17.73 3.23 4.58
C VAL A 146 19.08 2.53 4.65
N GLY A 147 20.08 3.24 5.14
CA GLY A 147 21.39 2.67 5.45
C GLY A 147 21.39 1.97 6.80
N VAL A 148 21.97 0.77 6.85
CA VAL A 148 22.17 0.01 8.09
C VAL A 148 23.67 -0.07 8.36
N PRO A 149 24.25 0.87 9.14
CA PRO A 149 25.66 0.85 9.47
C PRO A 149 26.04 -0.44 10.23
N ARG A 150 27.09 -1.11 9.77
CA ARG A 150 27.69 -2.23 10.51
C ARG A 150 28.33 -1.70 11.78
N ARG A 151 27.88 -2.16 12.92
CA ARG A 151 28.49 -1.85 14.22
C ARG A 151 28.98 -3.16 14.85
N PRO A 152 30.27 -3.26 15.23
CA PRO A 152 30.73 -4.35 16.08
C PRO A 152 29.94 -4.38 17.38
N GLY A 153 29.47 -5.54 17.81
CA GLY A 153 28.70 -5.67 19.04
C GLY A 153 27.27 -5.13 18.94
N ALA A 154 26.62 -5.27 17.78
CA ALA A 154 25.19 -4.97 17.66
C ALA A 154 24.40 -5.63 18.80
N PRO A 155 23.45 -4.92 19.43
CA PRO A 155 22.71 -5.45 20.56
C PRO A 155 22.01 -6.75 20.17
N ALA A 156 22.11 -7.77 21.03
CA ALA A 156 21.38 -9.00 20.85
C ALA A 156 19.88 -8.69 20.99
N VAL A 157 19.14 -8.85 19.89
CA VAL A 157 17.68 -8.77 19.90
C VAL A 157 17.09 -10.12 19.53
N LEU A 158 16.08 -10.54 20.28
CA LEU A 158 15.32 -11.74 19.94
C LEU A 158 14.34 -11.41 18.83
N VAL A 159 14.66 -11.86 17.62
CA VAL A 159 13.81 -11.70 16.44
C VAL A 159 13.28 -13.05 16.01
N ARG A 160 11.97 -13.16 15.91
CA ARG A 160 11.27 -14.33 15.35
C ARG A 160 10.36 -13.96 14.20
N SER A 161 9.89 -14.94 13.47
CA SER A 161 8.79 -14.74 12.52
C SER A 161 7.53 -14.28 13.25
N GLY A 162 6.81 -13.36 12.63
CA GLY A 162 5.53 -12.87 13.13
C GLY A 162 4.39 -13.85 12.83
N GLU A 163 3.44 -13.91 13.74
CA GLU A 163 2.29 -14.79 13.74
C GLU A 163 0.97 -13.99 13.76
N PRO A 164 -0.18 -14.63 13.48
CA PRO A 164 -1.48 -13.94 13.56
C PRO A 164 -1.76 -13.26 14.91
N ARG A 165 -1.27 -13.81 16.01
CA ARG A 165 -1.39 -13.22 17.35
C ARG A 165 -0.67 -11.88 17.52
N ASP A 166 0.27 -11.56 16.63
CA ASP A 166 1.04 -10.31 16.69
C ASP A 166 0.36 -9.15 15.96
N LEU A 167 -0.76 -9.38 15.26
CA LEU A 167 -1.45 -8.33 14.52
C LEU A 167 -1.94 -7.20 15.41
N ASP A 168 -2.36 -7.50 16.65
CA ASP A 168 -2.75 -6.49 17.63
C ASP A 168 -1.61 -5.55 18.00
N LEU A 169 -0.36 -6.04 18.04
CA LEU A 169 0.81 -5.19 18.21
C LEU A 169 0.94 -4.18 17.08
N ILE A 170 0.71 -4.63 15.83
CA ILE A 170 0.77 -3.75 14.65
C ILE A 170 -0.27 -2.63 14.78
N VAL A 171 -1.53 -2.97 15.07
CA VAL A 171 -2.61 -1.99 15.26
C VAL A 171 -2.27 -1.00 16.37
N GLN A 172 -1.85 -1.49 17.53
CA GLN A 172 -1.54 -0.65 18.69
C GLN A 172 -0.39 0.31 18.41
N THR A 173 0.73 -0.17 17.88
CA THR A 173 1.91 0.66 17.60
C THR A 173 1.66 1.65 16.46
N HIS A 174 0.87 1.26 15.45
CA HIS A 174 0.45 2.17 14.39
C HIS A 174 -0.44 3.28 14.95
N HIS A 175 -1.48 2.95 15.72
CA HIS A 175 -2.37 3.95 16.34
C HIS A 175 -1.59 4.91 17.26
N GLN A 176 -0.69 4.37 18.08
CA GLN A 176 0.16 5.19 18.95
C GLN A 176 1.00 6.17 18.14
N ARG A 177 1.64 5.70 17.07
CA ARG A 177 2.45 6.55 16.21
C ARG A 177 1.60 7.57 15.44
N ALA A 178 0.43 7.18 14.96
CA ALA A 178 -0.48 8.03 14.20
C ALA A 178 -0.94 9.28 14.97
N THR A 179 -0.89 9.28 16.31
CA THR A 179 -1.23 10.47 17.10
C THR A 179 -0.31 11.65 16.85
N GLY A 180 0.92 11.41 16.38
CA GLY A 180 1.88 12.44 16.03
C GLY A 180 1.73 13.03 14.61
N TYR A 181 0.77 12.51 13.81
CA TYR A 181 0.58 12.89 12.42
C TYR A 181 -0.85 13.36 12.17
N ARG A 182 -1.02 14.20 11.16
CA ARG A 182 -2.34 14.71 10.77
C ARG A 182 -3.08 13.76 9.83
N PHE A 183 -2.33 13.00 9.00
CA PHE A 183 -2.89 12.10 8.00
C PHE A 183 -2.24 10.72 8.09
N SER A 184 -3.04 9.68 8.21
CA SER A 184 -2.60 8.27 8.17
C SER A 184 -3.76 7.36 7.75
N LEU A 185 -3.44 6.16 7.24
CA LEU A 185 -4.46 5.11 7.10
C LEU A 185 -4.90 4.65 8.50
N ALA A 186 -6.18 4.39 8.70
CA ALA A 186 -6.68 3.78 9.93
C ALA A 186 -6.54 2.25 9.82
N TYR A 187 -5.73 1.67 10.71
CA TYR A 187 -5.53 0.22 10.74
C TYR A 187 -6.59 -0.47 11.58
N ASP A 188 -7.05 -1.59 11.07
CA ASP A 188 -7.77 -2.62 11.80
C ASP A 188 -7.16 -4.00 11.51
N PRO A 189 -7.43 -5.05 12.33
CA PRO A 189 -6.86 -6.38 12.13
C PRO A 189 -7.20 -7.00 10.77
N GLU A 190 -8.38 -6.74 10.23
CA GLU A 190 -8.82 -7.35 8.97
C GLU A 190 -8.11 -6.71 7.76
N TRP A 191 -7.91 -5.39 7.77
CA TRP A 191 -7.09 -4.70 6.78
C TRP A 191 -5.66 -5.26 6.77
N LEU A 192 -5.07 -5.47 7.96
CA LEU A 192 -3.73 -6.03 8.08
C LEU A 192 -3.65 -7.46 7.56
N GLN A 193 -4.63 -8.31 7.89
CA GLN A 193 -4.71 -9.67 7.37
C GLN A 193 -4.83 -9.66 5.84
N TYR A 194 -5.67 -8.79 5.29
CA TYR A 194 -5.79 -8.59 3.84
C TYR A 194 -4.46 -8.16 3.21
N THR A 195 -3.79 -7.16 3.78
CA THR A 195 -2.52 -6.63 3.26
C THR A 195 -1.43 -7.70 3.26
N LEU A 196 -1.30 -8.46 4.36
CA LEU A 196 -0.37 -9.58 4.45
C LEU A 196 -0.71 -10.70 3.46
N ALA A 197 -1.98 -11.09 3.37
CA ALA A 197 -2.44 -12.10 2.43
C ALA A 197 -2.18 -11.69 0.98
N LYS A 198 -2.51 -10.45 0.61
CA LYS A 198 -2.24 -9.87 -0.72
C LYS A 198 -0.76 -9.98 -1.09
N LYS A 199 0.14 -9.60 -0.18
CA LYS A 199 1.59 -9.65 -0.42
C LYS A 199 2.12 -11.08 -0.52
N ARG A 200 1.67 -11.98 0.37
CA ARG A 200 2.05 -13.40 0.35
C ARG A 200 1.54 -14.12 -0.91
N MET A 201 0.31 -13.84 -1.33
CA MET A 201 -0.22 -14.38 -2.60
C MET A 201 0.61 -13.93 -3.80
N LEU A 202 0.98 -12.65 -3.84
CA LEU A 202 1.82 -12.11 -4.91
C LEU A 202 3.20 -12.77 -4.95
N SER A 203 3.79 -13.04 -3.79
CA SER A 203 5.04 -13.79 -3.66
C SER A 203 4.89 -15.25 -4.10
N GLY A 204 3.86 -15.94 -3.60
CA GLY A 204 3.66 -17.36 -3.87
C GLY A 204 3.22 -17.71 -5.30
N LEU A 205 2.59 -16.77 -6.02
CA LEU A 205 2.18 -16.94 -7.42
C LEU A 205 3.23 -16.48 -8.42
N GLY A 206 4.24 -15.73 -7.97
CA GLY A 206 5.34 -15.25 -8.82
C GLY A 206 6.39 -16.32 -9.08
N PRO A 207 7.38 -16.01 -9.93
CA PRO A 207 8.48 -16.93 -10.18
C PRO A 207 9.21 -17.28 -8.87
N PRO A 208 9.51 -18.57 -8.61
CA PRO A 208 10.14 -18.99 -7.37
C PRO A 208 11.46 -18.27 -7.09
N GLY A 209 11.69 -17.86 -5.84
CA GLY A 209 12.90 -17.21 -5.39
C GLY A 209 13.10 -15.77 -5.84
N THR A 210 12.15 -15.17 -6.56
CA THR A 210 12.26 -13.76 -7.01
C THR A 210 11.75 -12.77 -5.99
N ARG A 211 10.82 -13.20 -5.12
CA ARG A 211 10.16 -12.31 -4.13
C ARG A 211 9.79 -13.09 -2.89
N ASP A 212 10.08 -12.50 -1.73
CA ASP A 212 9.62 -12.99 -0.44
C ASP A 212 8.94 -11.89 0.36
N VAL A 213 8.06 -12.28 1.26
CA VAL A 213 7.41 -11.40 2.24
C VAL A 213 7.63 -11.95 3.62
N GLU A 214 8.41 -11.21 4.40
CA GLU A 214 8.84 -11.60 5.73
C GLU A 214 8.22 -10.66 6.79
N PHE A 215 7.56 -11.24 7.75
CA PHE A 215 7.04 -10.53 8.91
C PHE A 215 7.84 -10.95 10.14
N PHE A 216 8.56 -10.01 10.74
CA PHE A 216 9.41 -10.23 11.91
C PHE A 216 8.90 -9.47 13.11
N VAL A 217 9.07 -10.06 14.28
CA VAL A 217 8.71 -9.49 15.59
C VAL A 217 9.91 -9.55 16.52
N CYS A 218 10.15 -8.46 17.25
CA CYS A 218 11.10 -8.40 18.37
C CYS A 218 10.37 -8.69 19.67
N GLU A 219 10.94 -9.60 20.48
CA GLU A 219 10.44 -9.92 21.80
C GLU A 219 11.38 -9.48 22.92
N GLU A 220 10.80 -9.00 24.01
CA GLU A 220 11.45 -8.77 25.31
C GLU A 220 10.73 -9.61 26.35
N GLY A 221 11.42 -10.61 26.89
CA GLY A 221 10.80 -11.65 27.70
C GLY A 221 9.78 -12.44 26.86
N THR A 222 8.52 -12.41 27.26
CA THR A 222 7.39 -13.06 26.54
C THR A 222 6.55 -12.08 25.75
N ARG A 223 6.96 -10.82 25.66
CA ARG A 223 6.16 -9.74 25.06
C ARG A 223 6.72 -9.29 23.73
N ALA A 224 5.88 -9.29 22.72
CA ALA A 224 6.18 -8.65 21.44
C ALA A 224 6.17 -7.11 21.59
N VAL A 225 7.26 -6.45 21.20
CA VAL A 225 7.49 -5.02 21.45
C VAL A 225 7.73 -4.20 20.17
N ALA A 226 8.26 -4.81 19.11
CA ALA A 226 8.47 -4.17 17.82
C ALA A 226 8.28 -5.16 16.67
N TRP A 227 8.10 -4.66 15.47
CA TRP A 227 7.89 -5.48 14.28
C TRP A 227 8.37 -4.79 13.01
N VAL A 228 8.69 -5.61 12.00
CA VAL A 228 9.07 -5.16 10.65
C VAL A 228 8.42 -6.08 9.64
N LEU A 229 7.77 -5.50 8.62
CA LEU A 229 7.29 -6.19 7.43
C LEU A 229 8.20 -5.85 6.27
N LEU A 230 8.89 -6.86 5.73
CA LEU A 230 9.80 -6.74 4.61
C LEU A 230 9.23 -7.38 3.36
N GLN A 231 9.43 -6.72 2.23
CA GLN A 231 9.36 -7.34 0.91
C GLN A 231 10.78 -7.44 0.38
N ILE A 232 11.21 -8.64 0.05
CA ILE A 232 12.55 -8.94 -0.46
C ILE A 232 12.41 -9.27 -1.94
N ALA A 233 13.11 -8.54 -2.79
CA ALA A 233 13.18 -8.83 -4.24
C ALA A 233 14.58 -9.26 -4.61
N ARG A 234 14.68 -10.37 -5.35
CA ARG A 234 15.93 -10.90 -5.90
C ARG A 234 15.88 -10.83 -7.41
N ARG A 235 16.90 -10.26 -8.04
CA ARG A 235 17.02 -10.27 -9.49
C ARG A 235 17.57 -11.63 -9.95
N HIS A 236 16.88 -12.28 -10.87
CA HIS A 236 17.37 -13.53 -11.48
C HIS A 236 18.70 -13.27 -12.17
N GLY A 237 19.74 -14.06 -11.84
CA GLY A 237 21.08 -13.97 -12.44
C GLY A 237 21.98 -12.84 -11.92
N ALA A 238 21.55 -12.03 -10.96
CA ALA A 238 22.41 -11.05 -10.30
C ALA A 238 23.05 -11.70 -9.05
N THR A 239 24.36 -11.77 -9.03
CA THR A 239 25.12 -12.37 -7.92
C THR A 239 25.12 -11.54 -6.66
N ASP A 240 24.52 -10.33 -6.65
CA ASP A 240 25.08 -9.39 -5.69
C ASP A 240 24.06 -8.73 -4.80
N ALA A 241 23.10 -8.16 -4.79
CA ALA A 241 22.39 -7.51 -3.70
C ALA A 241 20.88 -7.71 -3.78
N GLU A 242 20.33 -8.23 -2.71
CA GLU A 242 18.89 -8.22 -2.51
C GLU A 242 18.40 -6.77 -2.39
N SER A 243 17.25 -6.47 -2.99
CA SER A 243 16.53 -5.22 -2.73
C SER A 243 15.44 -5.48 -1.71
N TRP A 244 15.54 -4.80 -0.57
CA TRP A 244 14.54 -4.86 0.48
C TRP A 244 13.64 -3.64 0.44
N SER A 245 12.36 -3.86 0.64
CA SER A 245 11.42 -2.78 0.92
C SER A 245 10.88 -2.97 2.33
N VAL A 246 11.13 -2.00 3.24
CA VAL A 246 10.40 -1.95 4.50
C VAL A 246 8.97 -1.51 4.15
N ALA A 247 8.11 -2.51 4.03
CA ALA A 247 6.73 -2.28 3.65
C ALA A 247 5.95 -1.57 4.76
N SER A 248 6.26 -1.88 6.02
CA SER A 248 5.78 -1.19 7.22
C SER A 248 6.59 -1.65 8.43
N CYS A 249 6.63 -0.84 9.51
CA CYS A 249 7.24 -1.23 10.79
C CYS A 249 6.65 -0.44 11.95
N GLY A 250 6.85 -0.95 13.16
CA GLY A 250 6.41 -0.28 14.37
C GLY A 250 7.18 -0.72 15.61
N ASP A 251 7.19 0.14 16.60
CA ASP A 251 7.86 -0.06 17.88
C ASP A 251 6.99 0.55 18.99
N ARG A 252 6.87 -0.12 20.13
CA ARG A 252 6.27 0.45 21.35
C ARG A 252 7.10 1.61 21.89
N ASP A 253 8.41 1.61 21.63
CA ASP A 253 9.27 2.76 21.88
C ASP A 253 9.13 3.77 20.73
N PRO A 254 8.72 5.02 21.00
CA PRO A 254 8.59 6.05 19.99
C PRO A 254 9.88 6.34 19.21
N SER A 255 11.05 6.11 19.81
CA SER A 255 12.35 6.28 19.13
C SER A 255 12.59 5.28 18.00
N GLY A 256 11.90 4.12 18.01
CA GLY A 256 12.10 3.05 17.04
C GLY A 256 13.40 2.28 17.21
N ALA A 257 14.04 2.36 18.38
CA ALA A 257 15.34 1.74 18.64
C ALA A 257 15.34 0.23 18.36
N ARG A 258 14.24 -0.47 18.67
CA ARG A 258 14.13 -1.90 18.41
C ARG A 258 13.98 -2.22 16.94
N VAL A 259 13.24 -1.39 16.17
CA VAL A 259 13.16 -1.52 14.71
C VAL A 259 14.54 -1.36 14.09
N GLY A 260 15.33 -0.37 14.55
CA GLY A 260 16.70 -0.19 14.11
C GLY A 260 17.59 -1.40 14.41
N ALA A 261 17.51 -1.93 15.63
CA ALA A 261 18.25 -3.13 16.05
C ALA A 261 17.80 -4.39 15.27
N MET A 262 16.50 -4.55 15.00
CA MET A 262 15.99 -5.64 14.17
C MET A 262 16.56 -5.59 12.77
N LEU A 263 16.55 -4.42 12.11
CA LEU A 263 17.12 -4.28 10.76
C LEU A 263 18.62 -4.55 10.74
N GLN A 264 19.38 -4.13 11.78
CA GLN A 264 20.79 -4.49 11.91
C GLN A 264 20.98 -6.01 12.03
N ALA A 265 20.19 -6.68 12.88
CA ALA A 265 20.27 -8.12 13.05
C ALA A 265 19.91 -8.89 11.78
N LEU A 266 18.87 -8.45 11.06
CA LEU A 266 18.43 -9.07 9.80
C LEU A 266 19.45 -8.90 8.70
N VAL A 267 20.02 -7.71 8.52
CA VAL A 267 21.09 -7.44 7.55
C VAL A 267 22.36 -8.24 7.88
N ALA A 268 22.69 -8.38 9.18
CA ALA A 268 23.87 -9.16 9.60
C ALA A 268 23.72 -10.67 9.30
N ARG A 269 22.51 -11.18 9.24
CA ARG A 269 22.21 -12.60 8.90
C ARG A 269 22.11 -12.87 7.40
N THR A 270 22.00 -11.82 6.59
CA THR A 270 21.84 -11.98 5.13
C THR A 270 23.15 -12.50 4.54
N PRO A 271 23.13 -13.64 3.83
CA PRO A 271 24.31 -14.16 3.17
C PRO A 271 24.71 -13.22 2.03
N GLY A 272 26.01 -13.03 1.83
CA GLY A 272 26.55 -12.25 0.74
C GLY A 272 27.58 -11.20 1.19
N SER A 273 28.39 -10.73 0.24
CA SER A 273 29.45 -9.75 0.49
C SER A 273 28.94 -8.31 0.58
N ARG A 274 27.75 -8.05 0.02
CA ARG A 274 27.13 -6.73 -0.01
C ARG A 274 25.85 -6.71 0.81
N PRO A 275 25.62 -5.68 1.65
CA PRO A 275 24.37 -5.52 2.35
C PRO A 275 23.23 -5.25 1.35
N PRO A 276 21.99 -5.64 1.70
CA PRO A 276 20.81 -5.32 0.87
C PRO A 276 20.62 -3.81 0.74
N VAL A 277 20.11 -3.39 -0.42
CA VAL A 277 19.63 -2.01 -0.61
C VAL A 277 18.23 -1.91 -0.06
N ILE A 278 18.02 -1.04 0.94
CA ILE A 278 16.75 -0.94 1.67
C ILE A 278 16.03 0.34 1.27
N HIS A 279 14.81 0.17 0.76
CA HIS A 279 13.91 1.27 0.40
C HIS A 279 12.67 1.26 1.31
N ALA A 280 12.05 2.42 1.51
CA ALA A 280 10.76 2.52 2.17
C ALA A 280 10.05 3.84 1.81
N TRP A 281 8.72 3.88 1.93
CA TRP A 281 8.07 5.10 2.29
C TRP A 281 8.33 5.29 3.79
N TRP A 282 8.96 6.40 4.17
CA TRP A 282 9.48 6.52 5.53
C TRP A 282 8.99 7.83 6.15
N PRO A 283 8.19 7.74 7.22
CA PRO A 283 7.63 8.94 7.87
C PRO A 283 8.71 9.89 8.36
N ALA A 284 8.44 11.20 8.29
CA ALA A 284 9.42 12.25 8.58
C ALA A 284 9.97 12.20 10.00
N ARG A 285 9.15 11.81 10.97
CA ARG A 285 9.49 11.84 12.42
C ARG A 285 9.80 10.46 12.98
N PHE A 286 10.36 9.58 12.16
CA PHE A 286 10.76 8.25 12.60
C PHE A 286 12.22 8.01 12.24
N ASP A 287 13.12 8.22 13.22
CA ASP A 287 14.57 8.20 13.05
C ASP A 287 15.24 7.29 14.06
N PRO A 288 15.17 5.94 13.89
CA PRO A 288 15.92 5.01 14.71
C PRO A 288 17.42 5.30 14.66
N VAL A 289 18.05 5.53 15.81
CA VAL A 289 19.46 5.95 15.91
C VAL A 289 20.46 4.96 15.31
N GLN A 290 20.04 3.72 15.06
CA GLN A 290 20.83 2.67 14.42
C GLN A 290 20.87 2.76 12.90
N LEU A 291 20.02 3.62 12.30
CA LEU A 291 19.83 3.70 10.87
C LEU A 291 20.29 5.06 10.31
N ALA A 292 20.72 5.06 9.08
CA ALA A 292 20.96 6.28 8.31
C ALA A 292 19.82 6.47 7.31
N ILE A 293 18.93 7.42 7.57
CA ILE A 293 17.71 7.62 6.78
C ILE A 293 17.91 8.77 5.79
N HIS A 294 18.03 8.46 4.52
CA HIS A 294 18.17 9.45 3.44
C HIS A 294 16.83 9.66 2.75
N ARG A 295 16.09 10.69 3.18
CA ARG A 295 14.73 10.99 2.69
C ARG A 295 14.76 11.84 1.43
N ARG A 296 13.76 11.60 0.57
CA ARG A 296 13.41 12.44 -0.57
C ARG A 296 11.88 12.41 -0.78
N LYS A 297 11.36 13.40 -1.50
CA LYS A 297 9.93 13.37 -1.88
C LYS A 297 9.63 12.17 -2.77
N VAL A 298 8.45 11.58 -2.56
CA VAL A 298 7.91 10.56 -3.47
C VAL A 298 7.61 11.21 -4.82
N THR A 299 8.08 10.60 -5.90
CA THR A 299 7.89 11.09 -7.28
C THR A 299 7.08 10.14 -8.15
N GLY A 300 6.95 8.88 -7.76
CA GLY A 300 6.06 7.90 -8.36
C GLY A 300 5.05 7.42 -7.33
N SER A 301 3.90 6.95 -7.75
CA SER A 301 2.79 6.58 -6.86
C SER A 301 2.40 7.73 -5.92
N ILE A 302 2.09 8.88 -6.51
CA ILE A 302 1.79 10.12 -5.79
C ILE A 302 0.42 10.01 -5.13
N LEU A 303 0.39 10.11 -3.79
CA LEU A 303 -0.87 10.15 -3.05
C LEU A 303 -1.65 11.42 -3.37
N MET A 304 -2.91 11.27 -3.73
CA MET A 304 -3.82 12.37 -3.99
C MET A 304 -5.16 12.14 -3.29
N THR A 305 -5.79 13.23 -2.85
CA THR A 305 -7.08 13.18 -2.15
C THR A 305 -8.05 14.22 -2.70
N ARG A 306 -9.35 13.89 -2.66
CA ARG A 306 -10.46 14.79 -2.99
C ARG A 306 -11.48 14.77 -1.85
N PRO A 307 -11.77 15.90 -1.18
CA PRO A 307 -12.82 15.96 -0.17
C PRO A 307 -14.20 15.79 -0.84
N LEU A 308 -15.04 14.96 -0.22
CA LEU A 308 -16.44 14.74 -0.63
C LEU A 308 -17.40 15.41 0.33
N ALA A 309 -17.00 15.54 1.61
CA ALA A 309 -17.72 16.25 2.65
C ALA A 309 -16.74 16.99 3.57
N GLU A 310 -17.25 17.87 4.45
CA GLU A 310 -16.41 18.65 5.38
C GLU A 310 -15.40 17.82 6.22
N PRO A 311 -15.76 16.63 6.79
CA PRO A 311 -14.77 15.83 7.53
C PRO A 311 -13.56 15.36 6.72
N GLY A 312 -13.66 15.31 5.38
CA GLY A 312 -12.58 14.96 4.46
C GLY A 312 -11.76 16.15 3.99
N ARG A 313 -12.13 17.38 4.37
CA ARG A 313 -11.45 18.60 3.92
C ARG A 313 -10.17 18.87 4.71
N ILE A 314 -9.05 18.87 4.02
CA ILE A 314 -7.73 19.11 4.58
C ILE A 314 -7.49 20.63 4.71
N ARG A 315 -7.44 21.14 5.93
CA ARG A 315 -7.15 22.57 6.23
C ARG A 315 -6.39 22.70 7.54
N PRO A 316 -5.27 23.44 7.62
CA PRO A 316 -4.47 23.97 6.51
C PRO A 316 -3.84 22.84 5.65
N PRO A 317 -3.16 23.15 4.53
CA PRO A 317 -2.46 22.14 3.73
C PRO A 317 -1.55 21.24 4.56
N ILE A 318 -1.47 19.98 4.21
CA ILE A 318 -0.61 18.98 4.86
C ILE A 318 0.80 19.08 4.25
N SER A 319 1.82 19.07 5.10
CA SER A 319 3.21 18.86 4.71
C SER A 319 3.57 17.37 4.71
N ALA A 320 4.72 17.02 4.16
CA ALA A 320 5.21 15.65 4.21
C ALA A 320 5.49 15.17 5.66
N ASP A 321 5.73 16.09 6.58
CA ASP A 321 5.95 15.81 8.01
C ASP A 321 4.67 15.45 8.75
N ASP A 322 3.52 15.74 8.15
CA ASP A 322 2.20 15.47 8.71
C ASP A 322 1.65 14.09 8.33
N VAL A 323 2.35 13.35 7.46
CA VAL A 323 1.85 12.12 6.85
C VAL A 323 2.56 10.89 7.42
N LEU A 324 1.78 9.96 7.95
CA LEU A 324 2.20 8.60 8.29
C LEU A 324 1.61 7.64 7.26
N TYR A 325 2.41 7.26 6.28
CA TYR A 325 2.03 6.29 5.26
C TYR A 325 3.19 5.36 4.95
N TRP A 326 2.88 4.07 4.89
CA TRP A 326 3.85 3.03 4.58
C TRP A 326 3.59 2.46 3.20
N HIS A 327 4.58 1.83 2.58
CA HIS A 327 4.41 1.17 1.29
C HIS A 327 3.36 0.02 1.33
N ALA A 328 3.14 -0.56 2.53
CA ALA A 328 2.09 -1.54 2.75
C ALA A 328 0.68 -0.97 2.59
N ASP A 329 0.51 0.33 2.76
CA ASP A 329 -0.77 1.02 2.76
C ASP A 329 -1.28 1.32 1.34
N ALA A 330 -0.44 1.16 0.32
CA ALA A 330 -0.83 1.31 -1.08
C ALA A 330 -1.73 0.16 -1.53
N PHE A 331 -2.81 0.49 -2.25
CA PHE A 331 -3.82 -0.45 -2.74
C PHE A 331 -3.86 -0.52 -4.28
#